data_c1345a57a673d4134ae6fa9349e9adcc
#
_entry.id   c1345a57a673d4134ae6fa9349e9adcc
#
_cell.length_a   1.000
_cell.length_b   1.000
_cell.length_c   1.000
_cell.angle_alpha   90.00
_cell.angle_beta   90.00
_cell.angle_gamma   90.00
#
_symmetry.space_group_name_H-M   'P 1'
#
loop_
_entity.id
_entity.type
_entity.pdbx_description
1 polymer ?
#
loop_
_entity_poly.entity_id
_entity_poly.type
_entity_poly.pdbx_seq_one_letter_code
_entity_poly.pdbx_strand_id
1 'polypeptide(L)'
;MSIRRTTKSRRVVAAASMAAVLALVVTGCGGDDGGTAKDPGSSSAKPSDGDKGAKEDTAAGDQVDQNAKLAQVNGRDGLTLVVNEVKRDSGGFVTVSGVIKNGGDGVRSGGQWAGTESTVLAKNPNSVAGATLVDKVGKKRYYILRDTDGRCLCTTGLSAIQPGKSVSVFMQFPAPPETSTEVDFTLPTFATASLKISG
;
A
#
# COMPACT_ATOMS: atom_id res chain seq x y z
N MET A 1 5.50 6.86 -56.98
CA MET A 1 4.48 7.91 -57.26
C MET A 1 3.44 7.71 -56.20
N SER A 2 3.12 8.56 -55.33
CA SER A 2 3.03 10.00 -55.16
C SER A 2 3.14 10.35 -53.66
N ILE A 3 3.96 11.33 -53.42
CA ILE A 3 4.11 12.01 -52.12
C ILE A 3 2.95 12.96 -51.94
N ARG A 4 2.28 12.96 -50.77
CA ARG A 4 1.50 14.14 -50.34
C ARG A 4 1.90 14.53 -48.93
N ARG A 5 2.64 15.65 -48.89
CA ARG A 5 2.85 16.51 -47.72
C ARG A 5 1.60 17.35 -47.48
N THR A 6 1.21 17.51 -46.22
CA THR A 6 0.38 18.67 -45.80
C THR A 6 0.77 18.97 -44.33
N THR A 7 1.51 20.00 -44.18
CA THR A 7 1.37 21.38 -43.68
C THR A 7 0.81 21.51 -42.25
N LYS A 8 1.71 21.78 -41.40
CA LYS A 8 1.85 22.69 -40.23
C LYS A 8 0.72 23.71 -40.06
N SER A 9 0.04 23.66 -38.93
CA SER A 9 -0.70 24.81 -38.41
C SER A 9 -0.25 25.09 -36.95
N ARG A 10 0.54 26.16 -36.84
CA ARG A 10 0.84 26.84 -35.56
C ARG A 10 -0.36 27.71 -35.22
N ARG A 11 -0.96 27.55 -34.06
CA ARG A 11 -1.77 28.58 -33.43
C ARG A 11 -1.13 28.95 -32.10
N VAL A 12 -0.53 30.12 -32.14
CA VAL A 12 -0.14 30.95 -30.99
C VAL A 12 -1.41 31.60 -30.50
N VAL A 13 -1.75 31.49 -29.23
CA VAL A 13 -2.68 32.41 -28.56
C VAL A 13 -2.03 32.86 -27.27
N ALA A 14 -1.97 34.16 -27.17
CA ALA A 14 -1.29 34.95 -26.16
C ALA A 14 -2.06 35.02 -24.82
N ALA A 15 -1.29 35.23 -23.79
CA ALA A 15 -1.47 35.86 -22.50
C ALA A 15 -2.82 36.51 -22.13
N ALA A 16 -3.25 36.26 -20.89
CA ALA A 16 -3.83 37.29 -20.01
C ALA A 16 -3.58 36.90 -18.55
N SER A 17 -2.75 37.65 -17.90
CA SER A 17 -2.51 37.74 -16.49
C SER A 17 -3.69 38.36 -15.75
N MET A 18 -4.17 37.76 -14.65
CA MET A 18 -4.89 38.50 -13.60
C MET A 18 -4.41 38.05 -12.25
N ALA A 19 -3.69 38.93 -11.57
CA ALA A 19 -3.37 38.91 -10.17
C ALA A 19 -4.61 39.33 -9.37
N ALA A 20 -4.99 38.53 -8.38
CA ALA A 20 -5.89 38.96 -7.32
C ALA A 20 -5.25 38.59 -5.98
N VAL A 21 -4.76 39.63 -5.32
CA VAL A 21 -4.30 39.65 -3.93
C VAL A 21 -5.53 39.76 -3.05
N LEU A 22 -5.75 38.77 -2.16
CA LEU A 22 -6.65 38.92 -1.01
C LEU A 22 -5.84 38.69 0.26
N ALA A 23 -5.56 39.80 0.94
CA ALA A 23 -5.07 39.83 2.30
C ALA A 23 -6.27 39.65 3.25
N LEU A 24 -6.22 38.66 4.12
CA LEU A 24 -7.10 38.53 5.27
C LEU A 24 -6.27 38.67 6.54
N VAL A 25 -6.48 39.80 7.18
CA VAL A 25 -6.01 40.17 8.51
C VAL A 25 -6.89 39.42 9.53
N VAL A 26 -6.32 38.63 10.41
CA VAL A 26 -7.00 38.14 11.61
C VAL A 26 -6.38 38.83 12.80
N THR A 27 -7.14 39.73 13.36
CA THR A 27 -6.90 40.41 14.62
C THR A 27 -7.07 39.46 15.80
N GLY A 28 -6.07 39.48 16.66
CA GLY A 28 -6.10 38.80 17.94
C GLY A 28 -7.08 39.42 18.94
N CYS A 29 -7.46 38.66 19.92
CA CYS A 29 -7.98 39.17 21.17
C CYS A 29 -7.24 38.48 22.31
N GLY A 30 -6.46 39.29 23.01
CA GLY A 30 -5.89 38.99 24.29
C GLY A 30 -6.91 39.18 25.41
N GLY A 31 -6.67 38.57 26.51
CA GLY A 31 -7.37 38.74 27.77
C GLY A 31 -6.44 38.35 28.90
N ASP A 32 -5.94 39.39 29.55
CA ASP A 32 -5.08 39.46 30.71
C ASP A 32 -5.90 39.24 31.98
N ASP A 33 -5.30 38.77 33.01
CA ASP A 33 -5.37 39.05 34.45
C ASP A 33 -5.09 37.76 35.23
N GLY A 34 -4.10 37.60 36.05
CA GLY A 34 -3.59 38.43 37.10
C GLY A 34 -3.78 37.70 38.43
N GLY A 35 -2.73 37.32 39.16
CA GLY A 35 -2.89 37.07 40.60
C GLY A 35 -2.06 35.91 41.20
N THR A 36 -0.78 36.23 41.55
CA THR A 36 -0.05 35.98 42.81
C THR A 36 -0.12 34.64 43.57
N ALA A 37 1.06 34.01 43.59
CA ALA A 37 1.85 33.49 44.74
C ALA A 37 1.21 32.69 45.88
N LYS A 38 1.70 31.46 46.10
CA LYS A 38 2.51 31.03 47.27
C LYS A 38 2.68 29.50 47.30
N ASP A 39 3.91 29.07 47.29
CA ASP A 39 4.43 27.82 47.84
C ASP A 39 4.52 27.91 49.39
N PRO A 40 4.75 26.88 50.20
CA PRO A 40 5.23 25.54 49.97
C PRO A 40 4.54 24.44 50.82
N GLY A 41 4.84 23.16 50.54
CA GLY A 41 4.49 22.10 51.49
C GLY A 41 4.72 20.67 50.98
N SER A 42 5.91 20.18 51.26
CA SER A 42 6.34 18.79 51.22
C SER A 42 5.39 17.84 51.94
N SER A 43 5.12 16.66 51.36
CA SER A 43 5.06 15.40 52.11
C SER A 43 4.99 14.18 51.22
N SER A 44 5.93 13.30 51.45
CA SER A 44 6.01 11.93 50.95
C SER A 44 4.86 11.06 51.42
N ALA A 45 4.34 10.18 50.53
CA ALA A 45 3.90 8.84 50.89
C ALA A 45 3.69 7.97 49.63
N LYS A 46 4.35 6.85 49.57
CA LYS A 46 4.19 5.66 48.74
C LYS A 46 3.53 4.59 49.60
N PRO A 47 3.06 3.46 49.07
CA PRO A 47 2.23 3.09 47.91
C PRO A 47 0.91 2.42 48.33
N SER A 48 -0.03 2.26 47.40
CA SER A 48 -1.02 1.19 47.56
C SER A 48 -1.46 0.68 46.17
N ASP A 49 -1.50 -0.62 46.11
CA ASP A 49 -1.89 -1.48 45.01
C ASP A 49 -3.29 -1.23 44.46
N GLY A 50 -3.42 -1.54 43.18
CA GLY A 50 -4.60 -2.14 42.59
C GLY A 50 -5.61 -1.17 42.01
N ASP A 51 -5.52 -0.92 40.72
CA ASP A 51 -6.75 -0.91 39.94
C ASP A 51 -6.48 -1.35 38.50
N LYS A 52 -7.35 -2.26 38.07
CA LYS A 52 -7.37 -2.85 36.74
C LYS A 52 -7.70 -1.77 35.73
N GLY A 53 -6.70 -1.29 35.02
CA GLY A 53 -6.91 -0.49 33.83
C GLY A 53 -7.69 -1.30 32.80
N ALA A 54 -8.86 -0.79 32.44
CA ALA A 54 -9.62 -1.25 31.31
C ALA A 54 -8.72 -1.26 30.08
N LYS A 55 -8.58 -2.43 29.46
CA LYS A 55 -8.02 -2.53 28.12
C LYS A 55 -9.00 -1.81 27.21
N GLU A 56 -8.62 -0.67 26.71
CA GLU A 56 -9.20 -0.16 25.47
C GLU A 56 -8.91 -1.23 24.40
N ASP A 57 -9.97 -1.88 23.94
CA ASP A 57 -9.97 -2.65 22.71
C ASP A 57 -9.72 -1.69 21.53
N THR A 58 -8.48 -1.29 21.39
CA THR A 58 -7.98 -0.81 20.12
C THR A 58 -8.05 -2.01 19.20
N ALA A 59 -8.93 -1.96 18.21
CA ALA A 59 -9.05 -2.97 17.16
C ALA A 59 -7.63 -3.40 16.73
N ALA A 60 -7.22 -4.56 17.24
CA ALA A 60 -5.97 -5.18 16.86
C ALA A 60 -6.11 -5.57 15.40
N GLY A 61 -5.61 -4.74 14.50
CA GLY A 61 -5.28 -5.20 13.17
C GLY A 61 -4.38 -6.41 13.37
N ASP A 62 -4.84 -7.57 12.92
CA ASP A 62 -4.08 -8.82 12.96
C ASP A 62 -2.66 -8.52 12.47
N GLN A 63 -1.71 -8.60 13.38
CA GLN A 63 -0.29 -8.40 13.06
C GLN A 63 0.13 -9.56 12.20
N VAL A 64 0.36 -9.31 10.90
CA VAL A 64 0.93 -10.32 10.01
C VAL A 64 2.25 -10.79 10.60
N ASP A 65 2.35 -12.08 10.90
CA ASP A 65 3.62 -12.67 11.35
C ASP A 65 4.61 -12.66 10.19
N GLN A 66 5.46 -11.64 10.17
CA GLN A 66 6.48 -11.48 9.13
C GLN A 66 7.54 -12.59 9.14
N ASN A 67 7.58 -13.42 10.20
CA ASN A 67 8.45 -14.58 10.28
C ASN A 67 7.80 -15.84 9.68
N ALA A 68 6.47 -15.86 9.53
CA ALA A 68 5.79 -16.93 8.82
C ALA A 68 6.26 -16.97 7.37
N LYS A 69 6.48 -18.16 6.83
CA LYS A 69 6.89 -18.35 5.44
C LYS A 69 6.00 -19.42 4.81
N LEU A 70 4.92 -18.98 4.17
CA LEU A 70 4.01 -19.88 3.45
C LEU A 70 4.58 -20.32 2.11
N ALA A 71 5.24 -19.40 1.41
CA ALA A 71 5.92 -19.68 0.16
C ALA A 71 7.09 -18.71 -0.05
N GLN A 72 8.03 -19.13 -0.87
CA GLN A 72 9.11 -18.28 -1.37
C GLN A 72 9.27 -18.55 -2.86
N VAL A 73 9.26 -17.48 -3.65
CA VAL A 73 9.48 -17.55 -5.09
C VAL A 73 10.57 -16.59 -5.53
N ASN A 74 11.35 -17.03 -6.49
CA ASN A 74 12.40 -16.21 -7.08
C ASN A 74 11.79 -15.31 -8.17
N GLY A 75 12.26 -14.08 -8.20
CA GLY A 75 12.02 -13.13 -9.26
C GLY A 75 13.25 -12.98 -10.15
N ARG A 76 13.15 -12.05 -11.10
CA ARG A 76 14.29 -11.68 -11.95
C ARG A 76 15.34 -10.92 -11.15
N ASP A 77 16.57 -10.96 -11.63
CA ASP A 77 17.66 -10.10 -11.15
C ASP A 77 17.96 -10.20 -9.65
N GLY A 78 17.84 -11.39 -9.07
CA GLY A 78 18.11 -11.63 -7.65
C GLY A 78 17.00 -11.22 -6.69
N LEU A 79 15.82 -10.84 -7.19
CA LEU A 79 14.65 -10.61 -6.36
C LEU A 79 14.10 -11.92 -5.79
N THR A 80 13.58 -11.84 -4.59
CA THR A 80 12.85 -12.94 -3.93
C THR A 80 11.59 -12.37 -3.29
N LEU A 81 10.46 -13.04 -3.47
CA LEU A 81 9.22 -12.75 -2.77
C LEU A 81 8.96 -13.86 -1.75
N VAL A 82 8.83 -13.50 -0.49
CA VAL A 82 8.36 -14.36 0.59
C VAL A 82 6.90 -13.99 0.86
N VAL A 83 5.99 -14.96 0.75
CA VAL A 83 4.59 -14.80 1.15
C VAL A 83 4.47 -15.25 2.60
N ASN A 84 4.01 -14.35 3.45
CA ASN A 84 3.88 -14.56 4.89
C ASN A 84 2.46 -14.96 5.28
N GLU A 85 1.46 -14.44 4.56
CA GLU A 85 0.05 -14.66 4.86
C GLU A 85 -0.80 -14.69 3.61
N VAL A 86 -1.82 -15.56 3.61
CA VAL A 86 -2.93 -15.58 2.65
C VAL A 86 -4.19 -15.81 3.44
N LYS A 87 -4.91 -14.74 3.75
CA LYS A 87 -6.03 -14.76 4.68
C LYS A 87 -7.33 -14.35 3.98
N ARG A 88 -8.39 -15.10 4.23
CA ARG A 88 -9.76 -14.73 3.86
C ARG A 88 -10.32 -13.81 4.93
N ASP A 89 -10.75 -12.63 4.52
CA ASP A 89 -11.38 -11.65 5.39
C ASP A 89 -12.91 -11.78 5.36
N SER A 90 -13.57 -11.42 6.45
CA SER A 90 -15.04 -11.47 6.58
C SER A 90 -15.79 -10.59 5.57
N GLY A 91 -15.10 -9.62 4.97
CA GLY A 91 -15.63 -8.73 3.93
C GLY A 91 -15.71 -9.32 2.52
N GLY A 92 -15.39 -10.61 2.34
CA GLY A 92 -15.39 -11.26 1.01
C GLY A 92 -14.13 -11.00 0.20
N PHE A 93 -13.02 -10.76 0.87
CA PHE A 93 -11.70 -10.53 0.29
C PHE A 93 -10.73 -11.66 0.65
N VAL A 94 -9.66 -11.76 -0.11
CA VAL A 94 -8.45 -12.49 0.27
C VAL A 94 -7.30 -11.50 0.26
N THR A 95 -6.62 -11.37 1.41
CA THR A 95 -5.42 -10.57 1.55
C THR A 95 -4.19 -11.47 1.46
N VAL A 96 -3.27 -11.11 0.57
CA VAL A 96 -1.94 -11.72 0.45
C VAL A 96 -0.92 -10.73 0.96
N SER A 97 -0.16 -11.10 1.99
CA SER A 97 0.89 -10.28 2.56
C SER A 97 2.25 -10.96 2.40
N GLY A 98 3.29 -10.18 2.20
CA GLY A 98 4.62 -10.71 2.00
C GLY A 98 5.72 -9.66 2.01
N VAL A 99 6.94 -10.12 1.72
CA VAL A 99 8.14 -9.28 1.67
C VAL A 99 8.89 -9.52 0.37
N ILE A 100 9.17 -8.47 -0.39
CA ILE A 100 10.07 -8.52 -1.54
C ILE A 100 11.46 -8.14 -1.06
N LYS A 101 12.42 -9.02 -1.29
CA LYS A 101 13.83 -8.83 -0.95
C LYS A 101 14.66 -8.69 -2.22
N ASN A 102 15.54 -7.72 -2.24
CA ASN A 102 16.56 -7.57 -3.29
C ASN A 102 17.86 -8.23 -2.82
N GLY A 103 18.13 -9.45 -3.29
CA GLY A 103 19.36 -10.17 -3.07
C GLY A 103 20.39 -10.00 -4.21
N GLY A 104 20.07 -9.19 -5.24
CA GLY A 104 20.95 -8.88 -6.34
C GLY A 104 21.86 -7.68 -6.05
N ASP A 105 22.75 -7.37 -6.99
CA ASP A 105 23.77 -6.33 -6.86
C ASP A 105 23.31 -4.94 -7.29
N GLY A 106 22.17 -4.85 -7.99
CA GLY A 106 21.63 -3.59 -8.52
C GLY A 106 20.37 -3.14 -7.80
N VAL A 107 20.06 -1.85 -7.88
CA VAL A 107 18.81 -1.26 -7.39
C VAL A 107 17.63 -1.78 -8.22
N ARG A 108 16.51 -2.11 -7.58
CA ARG A 108 15.27 -2.60 -8.22
C ARG A 108 14.11 -1.65 -8.00
N SER A 109 13.33 -1.41 -9.04
CA SER A 109 12.15 -0.54 -9.02
C SER A 109 10.86 -1.35 -9.08
N GLY A 110 9.83 -0.91 -8.35
CA GLY A 110 8.51 -1.54 -8.33
C GLY A 110 7.66 -1.33 -9.60
N GLY A 111 8.12 -0.53 -10.56
CA GLY A 111 7.34 -0.20 -11.75
C GLY A 111 6.95 -1.40 -12.63
N GLN A 112 7.73 -2.49 -12.57
CA GLN A 112 7.44 -3.72 -13.33
C GLN A 112 6.32 -4.57 -12.69
N TRP A 113 5.98 -4.33 -11.43
CA TRP A 113 5.00 -5.14 -10.70
C TRP A 113 3.57 -4.60 -10.82
N ALA A 114 3.40 -3.41 -11.35
CA ALA A 114 2.08 -2.82 -11.62
C ALA A 114 1.35 -3.47 -12.80
N GLY A 115 2.02 -4.35 -13.56
CA GLY A 115 1.45 -5.00 -14.74
C GLY A 115 1.56 -4.16 -16.00
N THR A 116 0.77 -4.48 -17.01
CA THR A 116 0.81 -3.85 -18.35
C THR A 116 -0.46 -3.10 -18.73
N GLU A 117 -1.49 -3.14 -17.89
CA GLU A 117 -2.75 -2.45 -18.14
C GLU A 117 -2.57 -0.94 -17.99
N SER A 118 -2.82 -0.18 -19.06
CA SER A 118 -2.54 1.27 -19.10
C SER A 118 -3.30 2.07 -18.04
N THR A 119 -4.54 1.70 -17.75
CA THR A 119 -5.38 2.35 -16.72
C THR A 119 -4.82 2.10 -15.32
N VAL A 120 -4.31 0.89 -15.06
CA VAL A 120 -3.65 0.55 -13.79
C VAL A 120 -2.34 1.30 -13.64
N LEU A 121 -1.52 1.31 -14.68
CA LEU A 121 -0.24 2.02 -14.69
C LEU A 121 -0.41 3.52 -14.44
N ALA A 122 -1.43 4.13 -15.05
CA ALA A 122 -1.70 5.57 -14.88
C ALA A 122 -2.04 5.95 -13.43
N LYS A 123 -2.69 5.05 -12.69
CA LYS A 123 -3.13 5.30 -11.31
C LYS A 123 -2.19 4.72 -10.26
N ASN A 124 -1.46 3.65 -10.59
CA ASN A 124 -0.65 2.87 -9.65
C ASN A 124 0.73 2.51 -10.23
N PRO A 125 1.55 3.48 -10.67
CA PRO A 125 2.76 3.21 -11.49
C PRO A 125 3.86 2.44 -10.73
N ASN A 126 3.98 2.64 -9.42
CA ASN A 126 4.98 1.98 -8.56
C ASN A 126 4.26 1.15 -7.50
N SER A 127 3.63 0.06 -7.91
CA SER A 127 2.76 -0.74 -7.06
C SER A 127 2.87 -2.22 -7.39
N VAL A 128 2.26 -3.07 -6.57
CA VAL A 128 2.07 -4.50 -6.84
C VAL A 128 0.72 -4.80 -7.53
N ALA A 129 0.11 -3.79 -8.18
CA ALA A 129 -1.22 -3.87 -8.78
C ALA A 129 -1.37 -4.90 -9.91
N GLY A 130 -0.27 -5.40 -10.48
CA GLY A 130 -0.27 -6.44 -11.49
C GLY A 130 -0.36 -7.87 -10.95
N ALA A 131 -0.45 -8.04 -9.63
CA ALA A 131 -0.61 -9.37 -9.05
C ALA A 131 -1.98 -9.98 -9.39
N THR A 132 -2.04 -11.31 -9.46
CA THR A 132 -3.27 -12.05 -9.71
C THR A 132 -3.34 -13.33 -8.88
N LEU A 133 -4.57 -13.76 -8.55
CA LEU A 133 -4.84 -15.12 -8.06
C LEU A 133 -5.56 -15.91 -9.17
N VAL A 134 -5.25 -17.19 -9.28
CA VAL A 134 -5.93 -18.12 -10.19
C VAL A 134 -6.49 -19.27 -9.38
N ASP A 135 -7.81 -19.39 -9.38
CA ASP A 135 -8.51 -20.54 -8.88
C ASP A 135 -8.60 -21.59 -10.01
N LYS A 136 -7.83 -22.65 -9.86
CA LYS A 136 -7.79 -23.75 -10.86
C LYS A 136 -9.08 -24.57 -10.89
N VAL A 137 -9.77 -24.70 -9.77
CA VAL A 137 -11.02 -25.44 -9.63
C VAL A 137 -12.16 -24.69 -10.32
N GLY A 138 -12.33 -23.42 -9.95
CA GLY A 138 -13.34 -22.55 -10.53
C GLY A 138 -12.96 -22.00 -11.91
N LYS A 139 -11.72 -22.24 -12.39
CA LYS A 139 -11.18 -21.72 -13.67
C LYS A 139 -11.31 -20.20 -13.78
N LYS A 140 -11.11 -19.50 -12.67
CA LYS A 140 -11.23 -18.05 -12.54
C LYS A 140 -9.91 -17.40 -12.19
N ARG A 141 -9.69 -16.21 -12.80
CA ARG A 141 -8.59 -15.31 -12.40
C ARG A 141 -9.17 -14.13 -11.67
N TYR A 142 -8.57 -13.78 -10.55
CA TYR A 142 -8.91 -12.65 -9.71
C TYR A 142 -7.82 -11.62 -9.82
N TYR A 143 -8.21 -10.39 -10.06
CA TYR A 143 -7.32 -9.21 -10.10
C TYR A 143 -7.44 -8.47 -8.78
N ILE A 144 -6.43 -7.67 -8.46
CA ILE A 144 -6.45 -6.82 -7.27
C ILE A 144 -7.67 -5.91 -7.30
N LEU A 145 -8.30 -5.77 -6.13
CA LEU A 145 -9.42 -4.85 -5.91
C LEU A 145 -8.98 -3.41 -6.17
N ARG A 146 -9.91 -2.61 -6.68
CA ARG A 146 -9.72 -1.20 -6.96
C ARG A 146 -10.89 -0.40 -6.41
N ASP A 147 -10.59 0.82 -5.96
CA ASP A 147 -11.62 1.79 -5.62
C ASP A 147 -12.27 2.38 -6.89
N THR A 148 -13.24 3.27 -6.69
CA THR A 148 -13.97 3.96 -7.78
C THR A 148 -13.07 4.87 -8.63
N ASP A 149 -11.94 5.32 -8.09
CA ASP A 149 -10.94 6.12 -8.79
C ASP A 149 -9.92 5.27 -9.56
N GLY A 150 -10.00 3.95 -9.45
CA GLY A 150 -9.10 3.00 -10.09
C GLY A 150 -7.78 2.79 -9.34
N ARG A 151 -7.70 3.21 -8.06
CA ARG A 151 -6.54 2.93 -7.20
C ARG A 151 -6.65 1.52 -6.64
N CYS A 152 -5.54 0.79 -6.61
CA CYS A 152 -5.55 -0.58 -6.09
C CYS A 152 -5.61 -0.61 -4.55
N LEU A 153 -6.27 -1.62 -4.02
CA LEU A 153 -6.17 -2.02 -2.62
C LEU A 153 -4.91 -2.88 -2.46
N CYS A 154 -3.76 -2.23 -2.60
CA CYS A 154 -2.46 -2.88 -2.57
C CYS A 154 -1.36 -1.88 -2.19
N THR A 155 -0.15 -2.37 -1.93
CA THR A 155 1.00 -1.50 -1.70
C THR A 155 1.32 -0.69 -2.95
N THR A 156 1.36 0.63 -2.79
CA THR A 156 1.69 1.63 -3.82
C THR A 156 2.86 2.49 -3.37
N GLY A 157 3.39 3.32 -4.27
CA GLY A 157 4.49 4.24 -3.95
C GLY A 157 5.79 3.52 -3.61
N LEU A 158 5.98 2.32 -4.15
CA LEU A 158 7.18 1.53 -3.90
C LEU A 158 8.43 2.27 -4.37
N SER A 159 9.26 2.63 -3.39
CA SER A 159 10.59 3.18 -3.65
C SER A 159 11.52 2.14 -4.24
N ALA A 160 12.62 2.59 -4.81
CA ALA A 160 13.67 1.69 -5.28
C ALA A 160 14.25 0.87 -4.11
N ILE A 161 14.35 -0.46 -4.29
CA ILE A 161 14.90 -1.38 -3.30
C ILE A 161 16.39 -1.53 -3.55
N GLN A 162 17.21 -1.06 -2.63
CA GLN A 162 18.66 -1.20 -2.68
C GLN A 162 19.11 -2.66 -2.51
N PRO A 163 20.29 -3.04 -2.98
CA PRO A 163 20.88 -4.36 -2.69
C PRO A 163 20.83 -4.71 -1.19
N GLY A 164 20.42 -5.92 -0.88
CA GLY A 164 20.29 -6.42 0.49
C GLY A 164 19.10 -5.88 1.28
N LYS A 165 18.30 -4.96 0.71
CA LYS A 165 17.10 -4.41 1.36
C LYS A 165 15.83 -5.15 0.96
N SER A 166 14.78 -4.92 1.73
CA SER A 166 13.46 -5.52 1.52
C SER A 166 12.35 -4.50 1.74
N VAL A 167 11.17 -4.79 1.21
CA VAL A 167 9.95 -4.00 1.38
C VAL A 167 8.77 -4.95 1.63
N SER A 168 7.94 -4.60 2.61
CA SER A 168 6.69 -5.31 2.87
C SER A 168 5.64 -4.91 1.84
N VAL A 169 4.85 -5.87 1.40
CA VAL A 169 3.79 -5.68 0.41
C VAL A 169 2.52 -6.39 0.86
N PHE A 170 1.38 -5.82 0.50
CA PHE A 170 0.08 -6.48 0.62
C PHE A 170 -0.74 -6.27 -0.66
N MET A 171 -1.68 -7.17 -0.89
CA MET A 171 -2.56 -7.21 -2.06
C MET A 171 -3.90 -7.80 -1.66
N GLN A 172 -4.99 -7.10 -1.98
CA GLN A 172 -6.35 -7.59 -1.73
C GLN A 172 -7.05 -7.99 -3.04
N PHE A 173 -7.69 -9.14 -2.99
CA PHE A 173 -8.42 -9.72 -4.11
C PHE A 173 -9.86 -10.04 -3.70
N PRO A 174 -10.83 -10.09 -4.65
CA PRO A 174 -12.11 -10.72 -4.37
C PRO A 174 -11.88 -12.16 -3.91
N ALA A 175 -12.58 -12.60 -2.88
CA ALA A 175 -12.42 -13.96 -2.38
C ALA A 175 -12.97 -14.98 -3.42
N PRO A 176 -12.20 -16.04 -3.75
CA PRO A 176 -12.76 -17.22 -4.42
C PRO A 176 -13.85 -17.88 -3.56
N PRO A 177 -14.70 -18.74 -4.13
CA PRO A 177 -15.63 -19.52 -3.33
C PRO A 177 -14.95 -20.26 -2.18
N GLU A 178 -15.66 -20.51 -1.09
CA GLU A 178 -15.10 -21.21 0.09
C GLU A 178 -14.58 -22.61 -0.23
N THR A 179 -15.12 -23.24 -1.27
CA THR A 179 -14.63 -24.53 -1.80
C THR A 179 -13.24 -24.44 -2.42
N SER A 180 -12.77 -23.24 -2.77
CA SER A 180 -11.43 -22.99 -3.30
C SER A 180 -10.48 -22.67 -2.15
N THR A 181 -9.81 -23.68 -1.64
CA THR A 181 -8.85 -23.57 -0.52
C THR A 181 -7.41 -23.31 -0.98
N GLU A 182 -7.14 -23.44 -2.28
CA GLU A 182 -5.82 -23.23 -2.87
C GLU A 182 -5.93 -22.41 -4.15
N VAL A 183 -4.98 -21.50 -4.34
CA VAL A 183 -4.89 -20.63 -5.52
C VAL A 183 -3.45 -20.53 -6.01
N ASP A 184 -3.26 -20.29 -7.30
CA ASP A 184 -1.96 -19.90 -7.84
C ASP A 184 -1.85 -18.38 -7.80
N PHE A 185 -0.84 -17.90 -7.12
CA PHE A 185 -0.49 -16.48 -7.04
C PHE A 185 0.60 -16.15 -8.04
N THR A 186 0.44 -15.04 -8.76
CA THR A 186 1.46 -14.48 -9.63
C THR A 186 1.66 -13.00 -9.38
N LEU A 187 2.92 -12.56 -9.35
CA LEU A 187 3.32 -11.17 -9.42
C LEU A 187 4.26 -11.01 -10.60
N PRO A 188 4.08 -10.01 -11.49
CA PRO A 188 4.96 -9.83 -12.64
C PRO A 188 6.43 -9.91 -12.27
N THR A 189 7.23 -10.59 -13.07
CA THR A 189 8.66 -10.86 -12.88
C THR A 189 9.03 -11.94 -11.86
N PHE A 190 8.06 -12.48 -11.10
CA PHE A 190 8.27 -13.58 -10.16
C PHE A 190 7.68 -14.90 -10.70
N ALA A 191 8.21 -16.00 -10.20
CA ALA A 191 7.63 -17.31 -10.45
C ALA A 191 6.25 -17.43 -9.75
N THR A 192 5.40 -18.29 -10.30
CA THR A 192 4.08 -18.61 -9.71
C THR A 192 4.25 -19.38 -8.41
N ALA A 193 3.45 -19.06 -7.39
CA ALA A 193 3.35 -19.80 -6.14
C ALA A 193 1.95 -20.40 -5.99
N SER A 194 1.84 -21.67 -5.63
CA SER A 194 0.59 -22.25 -5.13
C SER A 194 0.46 -21.95 -3.65
N LEU A 195 -0.64 -21.32 -3.24
CA LEU A 195 -0.88 -20.81 -1.90
C LEU A 195 -2.17 -21.37 -1.35
N LYS A 196 -2.16 -21.79 -0.07
CA LYS A 196 -3.38 -22.15 0.65
C LYS A 196 -3.97 -20.91 1.30
N ILE A 197 -5.29 -20.76 1.16
CA ILE A 197 -6.05 -19.67 1.79
C ILE A 197 -6.40 -20.13 3.22
N SER A 198 -6.08 -19.31 4.23
CA SER A 198 -6.47 -19.48 5.62
C SER A 198 -7.71 -18.62 5.94
N GLY A 199 -8.47 -18.99 6.96
CA GLY A 199 -9.66 -18.27 7.44
C GLY A 199 -10.95 -18.92 7.02
#